data_414df2e0ac87692e1b13278d1398135c
#
_entry.id   414df2e0ac87692e1b13278d1398135c
#
_cell.length_a   1.000
_cell.length_b   1.000
_cell.length_c   1.000
_cell.angle_alpha   90.00
_cell.angle_beta   90.00
_cell.angle_gamma   90.00
#
_symmetry.space_group_name_H-M   'P 1'
#
loop_
_entity.id
_entity.type
_entity.pdbx_description
1 polymer ?
#
loop_
_entity_poly.entity_id
_entity_poly.type
_entity_poly.pdbx_seq_one_letter_code
_entity_poly.pdbx_strand_id
1 'polypeptide(L)'
;MRILTSDQAVLDHVAARRETIIGRTIDWANINSGSRNAAGLNAVLDVLEAAAGALPASVERLPTQGSTTVADDGSVRTEAHADALKITARPEAPIQVVLTGHYDTVFPADSRFQTVTTRADGALNGPGVADMKGGISVLLAALEAFETHPDKHGVGWTVLLSPDEEIGSPASAPLLSELGARGHVGLTYEPALADGTLAGARKGSGNYHLIVTGRAAHAGRAFDEGRNAVAGAAIIAAALHGLNGQHEGVTVNVAKISGGGALNVVADNAVVRFNVRVPDKAAADWIDASVRAIAATPPFEGLTLDLHGGFTRAPKPMDAAQTALFEAVKEAGALLGQPIAWKPSGGVCEGNNLHAAGLPNIDTLGVRGGDIHSDQEFAWPDSFVERAQLSALILCKIASGEIDAAKLKSLRMETL
;
A
#
# COMPACT_ATOMS: atom_id res chain seq x y z
N MET A 1 -2.70 -18.20 24.79
CA MET A 1 -1.54 -17.31 25.10
C MET A 1 -1.63 -16.70 26.50
N ARG A 2 -0.53 -16.22 27.10
CA ARG A 2 -0.46 -15.46 28.37
C ARG A 2 0.67 -14.45 28.32
N ILE A 3 0.58 -13.37 29.09
CA ILE A 3 1.69 -12.41 29.23
C ILE A 3 2.70 -12.97 30.26
N LEU A 4 3.94 -13.13 29.85
CA LEU A 4 5.07 -13.51 30.70
C LEU A 4 5.72 -12.25 31.31
N THR A 5 6.56 -12.42 32.34
CA THR A 5 7.30 -11.29 32.94
C THR A 5 8.20 -10.59 31.92
N SER A 6 8.81 -11.35 30.99
CA SER A 6 9.60 -10.81 29.88
C SER A 6 8.76 -9.99 28.92
N ASP A 7 7.53 -10.45 28.58
CA ASP A 7 6.61 -9.71 27.73
C ASP A 7 6.18 -8.40 28.41
N GLN A 8 5.88 -8.45 29.73
CA GLN A 8 5.49 -7.25 30.48
C GLN A 8 6.56 -6.17 30.43
N ALA A 9 7.84 -6.53 30.55
CA ALA A 9 8.95 -5.59 30.46
C ALA A 9 9.00 -4.90 29.08
N VAL A 10 8.70 -5.63 28.00
CA VAL A 10 8.60 -5.08 26.64
C VAL A 10 7.40 -4.12 26.52
N LEU A 11 6.26 -4.48 27.08
CA LEU A 11 5.07 -3.63 27.09
C LEU A 11 5.29 -2.33 27.88
N ASP A 12 5.96 -2.41 29.02
CA ASP A 12 6.32 -1.25 29.86
C ASP A 12 7.32 -0.34 29.13
N HIS A 13 8.24 -0.91 28.38
CA HIS A 13 9.19 -0.15 27.55
C HIS A 13 8.44 0.71 26.50
N VAL A 14 7.43 0.14 25.81
CA VAL A 14 6.60 0.89 24.89
C VAL A 14 5.85 2.02 25.61
N ALA A 15 5.21 1.69 26.74
CA ALA A 15 4.39 2.66 27.48
C ALA A 15 5.22 3.88 27.94
N ALA A 16 6.45 3.66 28.38
CA ALA A 16 7.37 4.73 28.82
C ALA A 16 7.80 5.69 27.70
N ARG A 17 7.58 5.33 26.42
CA ARG A 17 8.02 6.10 25.24
C ARG A 17 6.89 6.82 24.51
N ARG A 18 5.71 6.92 25.11
CA ARG A 18 4.52 7.53 24.52
C ARG A 18 4.82 8.86 23.83
N GLU A 19 5.45 9.79 24.54
CA GLU A 19 5.74 11.13 24.01
C GLU A 19 6.75 11.10 22.86
N THR A 20 7.73 10.19 22.90
CA THR A 20 8.68 9.98 21.80
C THR A 20 7.98 9.46 20.54
N ILE A 21 7.07 8.50 20.69
CA ILE A 21 6.34 7.89 19.57
C ILE A 21 5.44 8.91 18.87
N ILE A 22 4.71 9.71 19.65
CA ILE A 22 3.82 10.75 19.12
C ILE A 22 4.66 11.90 18.54
N GLY A 23 5.68 12.38 19.27
CA GLY A 23 6.51 13.52 18.86
C GLY A 23 7.18 13.27 17.50
N ARG A 24 7.83 12.11 17.31
CA ARG A 24 8.46 11.79 16.04
C ARG A 24 7.46 11.68 14.88
N THR A 25 6.22 11.22 15.14
CA THR A 25 5.17 11.23 14.11
C THR A 25 4.82 12.65 13.69
N ILE A 26 4.67 13.57 14.65
CA ILE A 26 4.40 15.00 14.38
C ILE A 26 5.53 15.60 13.55
N ASP A 27 6.78 15.36 13.95
CA ASP A 27 7.95 15.87 13.24
C ASP A 27 8.00 15.35 11.78
N TRP A 28 7.77 14.07 11.58
CA TRP A 28 7.77 13.47 10.25
C TRP A 28 6.58 13.90 9.39
N ALA A 29 5.39 14.03 9.98
CA ALA A 29 4.20 14.46 9.28
C ALA A 29 4.28 15.93 8.82
N ASN A 30 5.05 16.77 9.51
CA ASN A 30 5.35 18.14 9.10
C ASN A 30 6.35 18.25 7.93
N ILE A 31 6.92 17.13 7.48
CA ILE A 31 7.72 17.08 6.24
C ILE A 31 6.82 16.54 5.14
N ASN A 32 6.49 17.36 4.13
CA ASN A 32 5.69 16.88 3.01
C ASN A 32 6.46 15.81 2.21
N SER A 33 5.83 14.65 2.03
CA SER A 33 6.36 13.52 1.27
C SER A 33 5.37 13.00 0.22
N GLY A 34 4.69 13.90 -0.48
CA GLY A 34 3.86 13.48 -1.61
C GLY A 34 4.64 12.59 -2.58
N SER A 35 4.04 11.52 -3.12
CA SER A 35 4.72 10.48 -3.93
C SER A 35 5.55 11.02 -5.10
N ARG A 36 5.26 12.25 -5.56
CA ARG A 36 6.01 12.95 -6.62
C ARG A 36 6.88 14.11 -6.11
N ASN A 37 6.99 14.31 -4.81
CA ASN A 37 7.84 15.31 -4.19
C ASN A 37 9.20 14.70 -3.82
N ALA A 38 10.10 14.54 -4.79
CA ALA A 38 11.40 13.90 -4.57
C ALA A 38 12.22 14.56 -3.44
N ALA A 39 12.18 15.87 -3.30
CA ALA A 39 12.89 16.58 -2.23
C ALA A 39 12.32 16.24 -0.84
N GLY A 40 10.98 16.21 -0.72
CA GLY A 40 10.30 15.86 0.51
C GLY A 40 10.45 14.39 0.87
N LEU A 41 10.38 13.48 -0.12
CA LEU A 41 10.64 12.05 0.09
C LEU A 41 12.05 11.82 0.63
N ASN A 42 13.07 12.46 0.06
CA ASN A 42 14.44 12.36 0.57
C ASN A 42 14.57 12.92 1.99
N ALA A 43 13.93 14.04 2.30
CA ALA A 43 13.96 14.62 3.64
C ALA A 43 13.32 13.71 4.69
N VAL A 44 12.21 13.03 4.36
CA VAL A 44 11.60 12.03 5.25
C VAL A 44 12.50 10.80 5.37
N LEU A 45 13.09 10.34 4.26
CA LEU A 45 14.01 9.21 4.24
C LEU A 45 15.21 9.43 5.16
N ASP A 46 15.79 10.65 5.19
CA ASP A 46 16.90 11.02 6.06
C ASP A 46 16.53 10.88 7.55
N VAL A 47 15.37 11.35 7.96
CA VAL A 47 14.93 11.25 9.37
C VAL A 47 14.51 9.83 9.75
N LEU A 48 13.98 9.04 8.82
CA LEU A 48 13.66 7.62 9.04
C LEU A 48 14.93 6.77 9.18
N GLU A 49 15.94 7.01 8.33
CA GLU A 49 17.25 6.35 8.43
C GLU A 49 17.94 6.66 9.77
N ALA A 50 17.90 7.94 10.18
CA ALA A 50 18.44 8.35 11.47
C ALA A 50 17.72 7.66 12.65
N ALA A 51 16.39 7.57 12.61
CA ALA A 51 15.59 6.87 13.63
C ALA A 51 15.88 5.36 13.64
N ALA A 52 16.02 4.73 12.48
CA ALA A 52 16.37 3.32 12.34
C ALA A 52 17.76 3.00 12.89
N GLY A 53 18.69 3.95 12.84
CA GLY A 53 20.04 3.81 13.37
C GLY A 53 20.13 3.55 14.89
N ALA A 54 19.04 3.75 15.63
CA ALA A 54 18.94 3.39 17.04
C ALA A 54 18.70 1.88 17.27
N LEU A 55 18.29 1.13 16.24
CA LEU A 55 18.05 -0.31 16.31
C LEU A 55 19.36 -1.09 16.09
N PRO A 56 19.53 -2.27 16.73
CA PRO A 56 20.67 -3.16 16.51
C PRO A 56 20.51 -3.92 15.16
N ALA A 57 20.52 -3.18 14.06
CA ALA A 57 20.19 -3.67 12.72
C ALA A 57 21.07 -3.00 11.66
N SER A 58 21.19 -3.61 10.49
CA SER A 58 21.71 -2.95 9.30
C SER A 58 20.64 -2.07 8.69
N VAL A 59 21.02 -0.88 8.26
CA VAL A 59 20.13 0.09 7.58
C VAL A 59 20.71 0.35 6.21
N GLU A 60 19.87 0.23 5.17
CA GLU A 60 20.29 0.32 3.78
C GLU A 60 19.24 1.06 2.95
N ARG A 61 19.65 2.06 2.16
CA ARG A 61 18.81 2.63 1.11
C ARG A 61 18.91 1.76 -0.14
N LEU A 62 17.76 1.31 -0.61
CA LEU A 62 17.67 0.49 -1.81
C LEU A 62 17.14 1.36 -2.97
N PRO A 63 17.95 1.54 -4.04
CA PRO A 63 17.45 2.18 -5.24
C PRO A 63 16.24 1.43 -5.79
N THR A 64 15.16 2.14 -6.06
CA THR A 64 13.97 1.58 -6.68
C THR A 64 14.08 1.64 -8.20
N GLN A 65 13.36 0.76 -8.87
CA GLN A 65 13.30 0.78 -10.34
C GLN A 65 12.35 1.89 -10.80
N GLY A 66 12.69 2.52 -11.95
CA GLY A 66 11.76 3.44 -12.60
C GLY A 66 10.49 2.71 -13.06
N SER A 67 9.36 3.37 -13.01
CA SER A 67 8.10 2.85 -13.50
C SER A 67 7.67 3.50 -14.82
N THR A 68 6.88 2.76 -15.61
CA THR A 68 6.31 3.30 -16.85
C THR A 68 5.08 4.13 -16.55
N THR A 69 5.01 5.34 -17.08
CA THR A 69 3.84 6.24 -17.01
C THR A 69 3.44 6.70 -18.41
N VAL A 70 2.14 6.96 -18.59
CA VAL A 70 1.58 7.48 -19.84
C VAL A 70 1.13 8.92 -19.61
N ALA A 71 1.70 9.87 -20.34
CA ALA A 71 1.32 11.28 -20.28
C ALA A 71 -0.02 11.56 -20.99
N ASP A 72 -0.58 12.75 -20.82
CA ASP A 72 -1.86 13.14 -21.45
C ASP A 72 -1.81 13.23 -22.97
N ASP A 73 -0.61 13.41 -23.53
CA ASP A 73 -0.33 13.41 -24.96
C ASP A 73 -0.09 11.99 -25.55
N GLY A 74 -0.22 10.94 -24.71
CA GLY A 74 0.05 9.55 -25.10
C GLY A 74 1.54 9.18 -25.11
N SER A 75 2.44 10.10 -24.78
CA SER A 75 3.87 9.74 -24.67
C SER A 75 4.11 8.81 -23.47
N VAL A 76 4.86 7.74 -23.70
CA VAL A 76 5.28 6.78 -22.66
C VAL A 76 6.63 7.25 -22.10
N ARG A 77 6.71 7.35 -20.79
CA ARG A 77 7.89 7.85 -20.07
C ARG A 77 8.26 6.93 -18.93
N THR A 78 9.54 6.94 -18.55
CA THR A 78 9.98 6.32 -17.29
C THR A 78 9.99 7.40 -16.21
N GLU A 79 9.27 7.17 -15.13
CA GLU A 79 9.26 7.99 -13.92
C GLU A 79 10.22 7.37 -12.90
N ALA A 80 11.15 8.16 -12.39
CA ALA A 80 12.05 7.75 -11.32
C ALA A 80 11.35 7.93 -9.96
N HIS A 81 11.66 7.07 -9.01
CA HIS A 81 11.13 7.11 -7.65
C HIS A 81 12.27 7.28 -6.64
N ALA A 82 11.93 7.67 -5.41
CA ALA A 82 12.89 7.71 -4.31
C ALA A 82 13.30 6.30 -3.89
N ASP A 83 14.38 6.19 -3.12
CA ASP A 83 14.88 4.92 -2.61
C ASP A 83 13.96 4.34 -1.53
N ALA A 84 13.84 3.02 -1.46
CA ALA A 84 13.24 2.36 -0.31
C ALA A 84 14.25 2.26 0.85
N LEU A 85 13.75 2.26 2.10
CA LEU A 85 14.60 2.01 3.28
C LEU A 85 14.39 0.58 3.76
N LYS A 86 15.48 -0.19 3.79
CA LYS A 86 15.51 -1.55 4.33
C LYS A 86 16.28 -1.57 5.63
N ILE A 87 15.69 -2.18 6.67
CA ILE A 87 16.31 -2.34 7.99
C ILE A 87 16.25 -3.83 8.31
N THR A 88 17.39 -4.47 8.61
CA THR A 88 17.45 -5.92 8.78
C THR A 88 18.21 -6.29 10.05
N ALA A 89 17.60 -7.12 10.88
CA ALA A 89 18.24 -7.73 12.03
C ALA A 89 18.15 -9.26 11.93
N ARG A 90 19.25 -9.94 12.28
CA ARG A 90 19.35 -11.41 12.34
C ARG A 90 18.81 -12.14 11.09
N PRO A 91 19.35 -11.85 9.89
CA PRO A 91 18.88 -12.47 8.64
C PRO A 91 19.02 -14.01 8.63
N GLU A 92 19.90 -14.57 9.48
CA GLU A 92 20.13 -16.01 9.61
C GLU A 92 19.25 -16.69 10.68
N ALA A 93 18.40 -15.93 11.39
CA ALA A 93 17.50 -16.53 12.38
C ALA A 93 16.45 -17.45 11.69
N PRO A 94 16.04 -18.55 12.35
CA PRO A 94 15.17 -19.55 11.74
C PRO A 94 13.78 -19.03 11.40
N ILE A 95 13.29 -18.02 12.11
CA ILE A 95 12.02 -17.35 11.83
C ILE A 95 12.30 -15.94 11.33
N GLN A 96 11.68 -15.57 10.22
CA GLN A 96 11.81 -14.24 9.60
C GLN A 96 10.47 -13.54 9.57
N VAL A 97 10.39 -12.35 10.18
CA VAL A 97 9.22 -11.47 10.15
C VAL A 97 9.49 -10.31 9.21
N VAL A 98 8.57 -10.05 8.31
CA VAL A 98 8.62 -8.91 7.39
C VAL A 98 7.68 -7.82 7.90
N LEU A 99 8.20 -6.62 8.11
CA LEU A 99 7.41 -5.47 8.51
C LEU A 99 7.44 -4.44 7.37
N THR A 100 6.29 -3.89 7.00
CA THR A 100 6.23 -2.92 5.92
C THR A 100 5.44 -1.68 6.28
N GLY A 101 5.79 -0.60 5.61
CA GLY A 101 5.10 0.66 5.61
C GLY A 101 5.58 1.54 4.47
N HIS A 102 4.87 2.64 4.24
CA HIS A 102 5.27 3.62 3.24
C HIS A 102 5.45 5.00 3.87
N TYR A 103 6.36 5.78 3.31
CA TYR A 103 6.65 7.11 3.81
C TYR A 103 6.21 8.23 2.86
N ASP A 104 5.67 7.86 1.68
CA ASP A 104 4.95 8.80 0.81
C ASP A 104 3.54 9.09 1.34
N THR A 105 2.92 10.11 0.79
CA THR A 105 1.53 10.50 1.06
C THR A 105 0.86 10.97 -0.23
N VAL A 106 -0.48 11.01 -0.25
CA VAL A 106 -1.25 11.56 -1.39
C VAL A 106 -1.11 13.09 -1.55
N PHE A 107 -0.56 13.80 -0.57
CA PHE A 107 -0.56 15.26 -0.53
C PHE A 107 0.61 15.85 -1.32
N PRO A 108 0.35 16.55 -2.44
CA PRO A 108 1.42 17.15 -3.26
C PRO A 108 2.14 18.28 -2.50
N ALA A 109 3.32 18.68 -2.99
CA ALA A 109 4.17 19.68 -2.34
C ALA A 109 3.47 21.06 -2.17
N ASP A 110 2.54 21.40 -3.04
CA ASP A 110 1.74 22.63 -3.01
C ASP A 110 0.40 22.49 -2.28
N SER A 111 0.14 21.36 -1.62
CA SER A 111 -1.03 21.16 -0.78
C SER A 111 -1.06 22.20 0.33
N ARG A 112 -2.25 22.66 0.71
CA ARG A 112 -2.46 23.52 1.89
C ARG A 112 -2.40 22.76 3.20
N PHE A 113 -2.58 21.46 3.16
CA PHE A 113 -2.52 20.55 4.30
C PHE A 113 -1.07 20.08 4.51
N GLN A 114 -0.32 20.80 5.36
CA GLN A 114 1.14 20.64 5.50
C GLN A 114 1.60 20.43 6.95
N THR A 115 0.78 20.78 7.94
CA THR A 115 1.20 20.80 9.34
C THR A 115 0.24 20.05 10.23
N VAL A 116 0.80 19.42 11.26
CA VAL A 116 0.01 18.72 12.27
C VAL A 116 -0.59 19.71 13.24
N THR A 117 -1.87 19.55 13.53
CA THR A 117 -2.62 20.29 14.56
C THR A 117 -3.33 19.30 15.48
N THR A 118 -3.74 19.78 16.66
CA THR A 118 -4.59 18.99 17.56
C THR A 118 -6.03 19.48 17.42
N ARG A 119 -6.94 18.56 17.11
CA ARG A 119 -8.37 18.83 17.01
C ARG A 119 -8.99 19.06 18.41
N ALA A 120 -10.19 19.64 18.44
CA ALA A 120 -10.93 19.87 19.69
C ALA A 120 -11.26 18.58 20.46
N ASP A 121 -11.38 17.45 19.76
CA ASP A 121 -11.58 16.11 20.34
C ASP A 121 -10.28 15.44 20.80
N GLY A 122 -9.13 16.12 20.66
CA GLY A 122 -7.81 15.62 21.04
C GLY A 122 -7.08 14.79 19.98
N ALA A 123 -7.70 14.50 18.83
CA ALA A 123 -7.04 13.81 17.75
C ALA A 123 -5.94 14.68 17.10
N LEU A 124 -4.87 14.05 16.64
CA LEU A 124 -3.90 14.67 15.74
C LEU A 124 -4.52 14.77 14.35
N ASN A 125 -4.48 15.93 13.72
CA ASN A 125 -4.87 16.15 12.33
C ASN A 125 -3.66 16.64 11.56
N GLY A 126 -3.26 15.93 10.52
CA GLY A 126 -2.08 16.28 9.73
C GLY A 126 -1.79 15.23 8.64
N PRO A 127 -0.99 15.58 7.60
CA PRO A 127 -0.72 14.70 6.48
C PRO A 127 0.18 13.52 6.90
N GLY A 128 -0.34 12.30 6.74
CA GLY A 128 0.40 11.08 7.09
C GLY A 128 0.41 10.76 8.59
N VAL A 129 -0.36 11.47 9.44
CA VAL A 129 -0.46 11.11 10.88
C VAL A 129 -1.08 9.73 11.07
N ALA A 130 -1.95 9.31 10.15
CA ALA A 130 -2.53 7.99 10.09
C ALA A 130 -1.93 7.18 8.93
N ASP A 131 -1.83 7.76 7.75
CA ASP A 131 -1.44 7.10 6.49
C ASP A 131 -0.12 7.64 5.94
N MET A 132 1.09 7.00 6.28
CA MET A 132 1.15 6.11 7.44
C MET A 132 2.39 6.37 8.31
N LYS A 133 2.84 7.64 8.48
CA LYS A 133 4.00 7.98 9.34
C LYS A 133 3.75 7.62 10.81
N GLY A 134 2.47 7.72 11.26
CA GLY A 134 2.06 7.21 12.56
C GLY A 134 2.27 5.68 12.68
N GLY A 135 1.93 4.94 11.64
CA GLY A 135 2.18 3.51 11.57
C GLY A 135 3.67 3.16 11.60
N ILE A 136 4.52 3.91 10.88
CA ILE A 136 5.99 3.73 10.93
C ILE A 136 6.51 3.98 12.35
N SER A 137 5.99 4.99 13.04
CA SER A 137 6.37 5.28 14.43
C SER A 137 5.99 4.14 15.39
N VAL A 138 4.81 3.55 15.21
CA VAL A 138 4.35 2.35 15.93
C VAL A 138 5.27 1.16 15.67
N LEU A 139 5.59 0.89 14.39
CA LEU A 139 6.49 -0.17 13.96
C LEU A 139 7.86 -0.09 14.65
N LEU A 140 8.51 1.08 14.57
CA LEU A 140 9.83 1.26 15.18
C LEU A 140 9.78 1.13 16.70
N ALA A 141 8.74 1.66 17.37
CA ALA A 141 8.57 1.51 18.80
C ALA A 141 8.40 0.05 19.23
N ALA A 142 7.64 -0.73 18.44
CA ALA A 142 7.48 -2.15 18.69
C ALA A 142 8.80 -2.92 18.58
N LEU A 143 9.61 -2.60 17.56
CA LEU A 143 10.93 -3.23 17.38
C LEU A 143 11.92 -2.79 18.46
N GLU A 144 11.99 -1.49 18.80
CA GLU A 144 12.83 -0.97 19.90
C GLU A 144 12.54 -1.72 21.22
N ALA A 145 11.27 -1.97 21.50
CA ALA A 145 10.86 -2.72 22.68
C ALA A 145 11.17 -4.22 22.56
N PHE A 146 10.86 -4.85 21.42
CA PHE A 146 11.14 -6.26 21.17
C PHE A 146 12.63 -6.58 21.28
N GLU A 147 13.53 -5.65 20.92
CA GLU A 147 14.96 -5.83 21.03
C GLU A 147 15.46 -5.92 22.50
N THR A 148 14.61 -5.66 23.49
CA THR A 148 14.89 -5.92 24.90
C THR A 148 14.49 -7.32 25.36
N HIS A 149 13.69 -8.06 24.54
CA HIS A 149 13.19 -9.38 24.91
C HIS A 149 14.31 -10.44 24.91
N PRO A 150 14.40 -11.36 25.93
CA PRO A 150 15.45 -12.35 26.01
C PRO A 150 15.45 -13.36 24.84
N ASP A 151 14.27 -13.74 24.33
CA ASP A 151 14.13 -14.76 23.28
C ASP A 151 14.21 -14.19 21.86
N LYS A 152 14.54 -12.91 21.67
CA LYS A 152 14.63 -12.24 20.37
C LYS A 152 15.55 -12.93 19.36
N HIS A 153 16.56 -13.67 19.84
CA HIS A 153 17.57 -14.28 18.97
C HIS A 153 17.02 -15.36 18.02
N GLY A 154 15.87 -15.97 18.34
CA GLY A 154 15.17 -16.91 17.47
C GLY A 154 14.44 -16.27 16.30
N VAL A 155 14.30 -14.94 16.31
CA VAL A 155 13.54 -14.18 15.32
C VAL A 155 14.41 -13.15 14.62
N GLY A 156 14.55 -13.28 13.31
CA GLY A 156 15.04 -12.22 12.44
C GLY A 156 13.86 -11.38 11.93
N TRP A 157 14.14 -10.14 11.62
CA TRP A 157 13.13 -9.27 11.03
C TRP A 157 13.73 -8.34 9.97
N THR A 158 12.92 -8.03 8.97
CA THR A 158 13.26 -7.05 7.95
C THR A 158 12.12 -6.05 7.83
N VAL A 159 12.44 -4.76 7.95
CA VAL A 159 11.53 -3.66 7.62
C VAL A 159 11.82 -3.21 6.19
N LEU A 160 10.76 -2.95 5.42
CA LEU A 160 10.82 -2.21 4.16
C LEU A 160 9.88 -1.00 4.27
N LEU A 161 10.43 0.20 4.11
CA LEU A 161 9.66 1.43 3.97
C LEU A 161 9.75 1.90 2.53
N SER A 162 8.61 1.95 1.85
CA SER A 162 8.50 2.25 0.42
C SER A 162 8.15 3.73 0.15
N PRO A 163 8.59 4.28 -0.99
CA PRO A 163 8.33 5.67 -1.38
C PRO A 163 7.10 5.88 -2.25
N ASP A 164 6.35 4.84 -2.62
CA ASP A 164 5.45 4.83 -3.77
C ASP A 164 4.17 4.02 -3.56
N GLU A 165 3.77 3.78 -2.30
CA GLU A 165 2.55 3.03 -1.98
C GLU A 165 1.30 3.71 -2.54
N GLU A 166 1.17 5.00 -2.35
CA GLU A 166 0.02 5.83 -2.70
C GLU A 166 -0.26 5.90 -4.22
N ILE A 167 0.72 5.51 -5.02
CA ILE A 167 0.57 5.37 -6.47
C ILE A 167 0.56 3.91 -6.94
N GLY A 168 0.46 2.96 -6.00
CA GLY A 168 0.31 1.52 -6.27
C GLY A 168 1.58 0.71 -6.21
N SER A 169 2.64 1.19 -5.58
CA SER A 169 3.95 0.55 -5.41
C SER A 169 4.61 0.11 -6.73
N PRO A 170 4.58 0.92 -7.81
CA PRO A 170 5.10 0.49 -9.10
C PRO A 170 6.60 0.19 -9.08
N ALA A 171 7.35 0.81 -8.19
CA ALA A 171 8.80 0.66 -8.07
C ALA A 171 9.21 -0.28 -6.93
N SER A 172 8.46 -0.32 -5.81
CA SER A 172 8.76 -1.15 -4.65
C SER A 172 8.16 -2.56 -4.70
N ALA A 173 7.19 -2.84 -5.58
CA ALA A 173 6.55 -4.17 -5.69
C ALA A 173 7.54 -5.34 -5.85
N PRO A 174 8.64 -5.26 -6.61
CA PRO A 174 9.62 -6.34 -6.69
C PRO A 174 10.31 -6.63 -5.35
N LEU A 175 10.63 -5.59 -4.56
CA LEU A 175 11.23 -5.72 -3.23
C LEU A 175 10.25 -6.38 -2.25
N LEU A 176 8.97 -5.96 -2.27
CA LEU A 176 7.90 -6.57 -1.48
C LEU A 176 7.73 -8.06 -1.81
N SER A 177 7.77 -8.41 -3.10
CA SER A 177 7.66 -9.80 -3.55
C SER A 177 8.84 -10.65 -3.07
N GLU A 178 10.06 -10.14 -3.16
CA GLU A 178 11.26 -10.84 -2.67
C GLU A 178 11.17 -11.10 -1.16
N LEU A 179 10.81 -10.09 -0.36
CA LEU A 179 10.67 -10.22 1.08
C LEU A 179 9.51 -11.16 1.45
N GLY A 180 8.38 -11.06 0.77
CA GLY A 180 7.22 -11.93 0.97
C GLY A 180 7.53 -13.41 0.74
N ALA A 181 8.34 -13.72 -0.28
CA ALA A 181 8.75 -15.09 -0.57
C ALA A 181 9.63 -15.68 0.56
N ARG A 182 10.49 -14.88 1.16
CA ARG A 182 11.46 -15.29 2.19
C ARG A 182 10.90 -15.29 3.61
N GLY A 183 9.94 -14.41 3.90
CA GLY A 183 9.36 -14.25 5.23
C GLY A 183 8.45 -15.39 5.65
N HIS A 184 8.18 -15.50 6.95
CA HIS A 184 7.24 -16.47 7.54
C HIS A 184 5.90 -15.78 7.89
N VAL A 185 5.94 -14.54 8.40
CA VAL A 185 4.79 -13.70 8.73
C VAL A 185 5.07 -12.26 8.36
N GLY A 186 4.06 -11.55 7.85
CA GLY A 186 4.10 -10.13 7.51
C GLY A 186 3.28 -9.28 8.47
N LEU A 187 3.80 -8.11 8.83
CA LEU A 187 3.16 -7.09 9.65
C LEU A 187 3.24 -5.76 8.90
N THR A 188 2.12 -5.25 8.39
CA THR A 188 2.05 -3.98 7.66
C THR A 188 1.29 -2.95 8.49
N TYR A 189 1.78 -1.71 8.50
CA TYR A 189 1.37 -0.71 9.48
C TYR A 189 0.48 0.39 8.90
N GLU A 190 -0.38 0.02 7.93
CA GLU A 190 -1.50 0.85 7.49
C GLU A 190 -2.40 1.22 8.68
N PRO A 191 -3.16 2.33 8.59
CA PRO A 191 -4.06 2.73 9.66
C PRO A 191 -5.16 1.68 9.91
N ALA A 192 -5.42 1.39 11.17
CA ALA A 192 -6.64 0.73 11.59
C ALA A 192 -7.82 1.71 11.53
N LEU A 193 -9.03 1.18 11.42
CA LEU A 193 -10.22 2.02 11.52
C LEU A 193 -10.28 2.73 12.89
N ALA A 194 -11.01 3.83 12.96
CA ALA A 194 -11.12 4.63 14.18
C ALA A 194 -11.57 3.83 15.42
N ASP A 195 -12.39 2.79 15.21
CA ASP A 195 -12.86 1.85 16.24
C ASP A 195 -11.86 0.71 16.57
N GLY A 196 -10.73 0.66 15.84
CA GLY A 196 -9.71 -0.38 16.02
C GLY A 196 -9.91 -1.64 15.16
N THR A 197 -10.98 -1.71 14.36
CA THR A 197 -11.21 -2.81 13.41
C THR A 197 -10.11 -2.86 12.35
N LEU A 198 -9.62 -4.06 12.05
CA LEU A 198 -8.60 -4.33 11.05
C LEU A 198 -9.22 -4.64 9.67
N ALA A 199 -8.46 -4.45 8.61
CA ALA A 199 -8.81 -4.97 7.30
C ALA A 199 -8.49 -6.47 7.21
N GLY A 200 -9.49 -7.27 6.88
CA GLY A 200 -9.36 -8.71 6.63
C GLY A 200 -9.05 -8.99 5.15
N ALA A 201 -10.05 -9.53 4.43
CA ALA A 201 -9.91 -9.68 2.99
C ALA A 201 -9.80 -8.32 2.29
N ARG A 202 -8.97 -8.25 1.25
CA ARG A 202 -8.83 -7.07 0.39
C ARG A 202 -9.09 -7.43 -1.08
N LYS A 203 -9.72 -6.51 -1.79
CA LYS A 203 -9.84 -6.62 -3.26
C LYS A 203 -8.47 -6.55 -3.92
N GLY A 204 -8.38 -7.01 -5.18
CA GLY A 204 -7.28 -6.69 -6.07
C GLY A 204 -7.52 -5.38 -6.80
N SER A 205 -6.45 -4.78 -7.32
CA SER A 205 -6.48 -3.52 -8.08
C SER A 205 -5.57 -3.57 -9.30
N GLY A 206 -6.09 -3.08 -10.42
CA GLY A 206 -5.33 -2.84 -11.64
C GLY A 206 -5.54 -1.41 -12.15
N ASN A 207 -4.45 -0.79 -12.59
CA ASN A 207 -4.44 0.52 -13.23
C ASN A 207 -4.03 0.37 -14.69
N TYR A 208 -4.84 0.89 -15.60
CA TYR A 208 -4.64 0.76 -17.03
C TYR A 208 -4.69 2.11 -17.73
N HIS A 209 -3.89 2.25 -18.78
CA HIS A 209 -3.86 3.37 -19.70
C HIS A 209 -3.97 2.84 -21.11
N LEU A 210 -5.00 3.25 -21.85
CA LEU A 210 -5.16 2.87 -23.24
C LEU A 210 -4.92 4.09 -24.11
N ILE A 211 -3.84 4.07 -24.88
CA ILE A 211 -3.51 5.09 -25.88
C ILE A 211 -4.30 4.77 -27.14
N VAL A 212 -4.99 5.75 -27.66
CA VAL A 212 -5.73 5.68 -28.92
C VAL A 212 -5.06 6.62 -29.91
N THR A 213 -4.48 6.07 -30.97
CA THR A 213 -3.82 6.84 -32.03
C THR A 213 -4.65 6.78 -33.31
N GLY A 214 -4.92 7.95 -33.87
CA GLY A 214 -5.64 8.13 -35.12
C GLY A 214 -4.82 8.87 -36.16
N ARG A 215 -5.49 9.73 -36.96
CA ARG A 215 -4.86 10.56 -37.96
C ARG A 215 -5.50 11.93 -38.02
N ALA A 216 -4.67 12.98 -37.85
CA ALA A 216 -5.11 14.36 -37.99
C ALA A 216 -5.53 14.68 -39.43
N ALA A 217 -6.56 15.52 -39.59
CA ALA A 217 -6.99 16.07 -40.84
C ALA A 217 -7.76 17.38 -40.62
N HIS A 218 -7.88 18.22 -41.63
CA HIS A 218 -8.72 19.42 -41.54
C HIS A 218 -10.18 19.06 -41.52
N ALA A 219 -10.88 19.31 -40.42
CA ALA A 219 -12.23 18.85 -40.17
C ALA A 219 -13.26 19.30 -41.23
N GLY A 220 -13.06 20.44 -41.89
CA GLY A 220 -13.98 20.96 -42.91
C GLY A 220 -13.56 20.70 -44.37
N ARG A 221 -12.30 20.24 -44.62
CA ARG A 221 -11.76 20.05 -45.98
C ARG A 221 -11.40 18.63 -46.34
N ALA A 222 -10.98 17.85 -45.32
CA ALA A 222 -10.44 16.52 -45.51
C ALA A 222 -10.90 15.57 -44.36
N PHE A 223 -12.16 15.71 -43.93
CA PHE A 223 -12.68 14.98 -42.76
C PHE A 223 -12.54 13.46 -42.94
N ASP A 224 -12.83 12.94 -44.14
CA ASP A 224 -12.77 11.50 -44.45
C ASP A 224 -11.33 10.94 -44.43
N GLU A 225 -10.32 11.79 -44.54
CA GLU A 225 -8.92 11.40 -44.41
C GLU A 225 -8.49 11.24 -42.97
N GLY A 226 -9.19 11.89 -42.03
CA GLY A 226 -8.94 11.82 -40.60
C GLY A 226 -9.37 10.49 -39.96
N ARG A 227 -8.79 10.20 -38.80
CA ARG A 227 -9.24 9.10 -37.92
C ARG A 227 -9.30 9.65 -36.49
N ASN A 228 -10.51 9.83 -36.00
CA ASN A 228 -10.76 10.60 -34.78
C ASN A 228 -10.50 9.74 -33.54
N ALA A 229 -9.32 9.93 -32.91
CA ALA A 229 -8.92 9.21 -31.70
C ALA A 229 -9.83 9.50 -30.49
N VAL A 230 -10.34 10.74 -30.36
CA VAL A 230 -11.25 11.11 -29.25
C VAL A 230 -12.59 10.39 -29.39
N ALA A 231 -13.13 10.29 -30.60
CA ALA A 231 -14.35 9.50 -30.84
C ALA A 231 -14.14 8.02 -30.53
N GLY A 232 -12.98 7.46 -30.93
CA GLY A 232 -12.59 6.10 -30.57
C GLY A 232 -12.48 5.90 -29.07
N ALA A 233 -11.80 6.80 -28.36
CA ALA A 233 -11.67 6.77 -26.92
C ALA A 233 -13.02 6.83 -26.18
N ALA A 234 -13.98 7.60 -26.67
CA ALA A 234 -15.33 7.67 -26.09
C ALA A 234 -16.08 6.34 -26.21
N ILE A 235 -15.99 5.66 -27.36
CA ILE A 235 -16.59 4.32 -27.58
C ILE A 235 -15.92 3.29 -26.65
N ILE A 236 -14.60 3.31 -26.56
CA ILE A 236 -13.84 2.41 -25.67
C ILE A 236 -14.20 2.66 -24.21
N ALA A 237 -14.28 3.92 -23.77
CA ALA A 237 -14.66 4.26 -22.40
C ALA A 237 -16.06 3.74 -22.05
N ALA A 238 -17.03 3.85 -22.99
CA ALA A 238 -18.36 3.29 -22.83
C ALA A 238 -18.34 1.75 -22.75
N ALA A 239 -17.51 1.07 -23.57
CA ALA A 239 -17.35 -0.38 -23.54
C ALA A 239 -16.73 -0.85 -22.22
N LEU A 240 -15.68 -0.17 -21.73
CA LEU A 240 -15.06 -0.45 -20.43
C LEU A 240 -16.06 -0.25 -19.28
N HIS A 241 -16.81 0.85 -19.30
CA HIS A 241 -17.85 1.09 -18.28
C HIS A 241 -18.95 0.02 -18.33
N GLY A 242 -19.29 -0.47 -19.52
CA GLY A 242 -20.27 -1.54 -19.73
C GLY A 242 -19.87 -2.90 -19.15
N LEU A 243 -18.63 -3.10 -18.71
CA LEU A 243 -18.21 -4.31 -18.00
C LEU A 243 -18.73 -4.35 -16.54
N ASN A 244 -19.13 -3.19 -15.98
CA ASN A 244 -19.72 -3.15 -14.65
C ASN A 244 -21.04 -3.94 -14.62
N GLY A 245 -21.22 -4.75 -13.58
CA GLY A 245 -22.39 -5.61 -13.39
C GLY A 245 -22.36 -6.93 -14.18
N GLN A 246 -21.33 -7.19 -15.02
CA GLN A 246 -21.20 -8.46 -15.75
C GLN A 246 -20.53 -9.56 -14.90
N HIS A 247 -19.80 -9.18 -13.85
CA HIS A 247 -19.19 -10.12 -12.90
C HIS A 247 -19.35 -9.56 -11.49
N GLU A 248 -19.78 -10.41 -10.55
CA GLU A 248 -20.03 -9.99 -9.16
C GLU A 248 -18.76 -9.43 -8.51
N GLY A 249 -18.88 -8.33 -7.80
CA GLY A 249 -17.79 -7.71 -7.04
C GLY A 249 -16.73 -6.98 -7.88
N VAL A 250 -16.77 -7.11 -9.22
CA VAL A 250 -15.88 -6.37 -10.12
C VAL A 250 -16.41 -4.94 -10.34
N THR A 251 -15.50 -3.97 -10.31
CA THR A 251 -15.79 -2.60 -10.67
C THR A 251 -14.75 -2.05 -11.64
N VAL A 252 -15.21 -1.32 -12.65
CA VAL A 252 -14.39 -0.59 -13.62
C VAL A 252 -14.69 0.89 -13.51
N ASN A 253 -13.71 1.67 -13.11
CA ASN A 253 -13.81 3.12 -13.03
C ASN A 253 -13.01 3.75 -14.17
N VAL A 254 -13.69 4.26 -15.19
CA VAL A 254 -13.05 5.13 -16.19
C VAL A 254 -12.82 6.50 -15.54
N ALA A 255 -11.57 6.74 -15.13
CA ALA A 255 -11.23 7.87 -14.28
C ALA A 255 -10.90 9.15 -15.06
N LYS A 256 -10.29 9.00 -16.25
CA LYS A 256 -9.89 10.16 -17.06
C LYS A 256 -9.84 9.81 -18.55
N ILE A 257 -10.27 10.75 -19.39
CA ILE A 257 -10.00 10.76 -20.83
C ILE A 257 -9.27 12.07 -21.13
N SER A 258 -8.14 11.99 -21.82
CA SER A 258 -7.38 13.14 -22.31
C SER A 258 -7.14 13.01 -23.81
N GLY A 259 -6.86 14.11 -24.49
CA GLY A 259 -6.59 14.15 -25.92
C GLY A 259 -7.39 15.17 -26.70
N GLY A 260 -7.20 15.18 -27.99
CA GLY A 260 -7.78 16.18 -28.89
C GLY A 260 -7.05 17.52 -28.87
N GLY A 261 -7.60 18.49 -29.60
CA GLY A 261 -6.96 19.80 -29.80
C GLY A 261 -7.93 20.81 -30.40
N ALA A 262 -7.48 21.54 -31.43
CA ALA A 262 -8.28 22.57 -32.10
C ALA A 262 -9.53 22.00 -32.74
N LEU A 263 -10.65 22.73 -32.63
CA LEU A 263 -11.99 22.28 -33.11
C LEU A 263 -12.06 22.03 -34.62
N ASN A 264 -11.19 22.61 -35.41
CA ASN A 264 -11.09 22.47 -36.84
C ASN A 264 -10.12 21.37 -37.31
N VAL A 265 -9.63 20.54 -36.38
CA VAL A 265 -8.70 19.40 -36.62
C VAL A 265 -9.36 18.12 -36.11
N VAL A 266 -9.38 17.06 -36.93
CA VAL A 266 -9.70 15.71 -36.47
C VAL A 266 -8.61 15.25 -35.49
N ALA A 267 -9.01 14.87 -34.30
CA ALA A 267 -8.06 14.50 -33.24
C ALA A 267 -7.35 13.19 -33.56
N ASP A 268 -6.00 13.18 -33.49
CA ASP A 268 -5.15 12.01 -33.79
C ASP A 268 -4.64 11.29 -32.55
N ASN A 269 -4.90 11.82 -31.35
CA ASN A 269 -4.48 11.21 -30.10
C ASN A 269 -5.56 11.35 -29.01
N ALA A 270 -5.71 10.30 -28.20
CA ALA A 270 -6.43 10.31 -26.95
C ALA A 270 -5.90 9.21 -26.00
N VAL A 271 -6.09 9.39 -24.70
CA VAL A 271 -5.72 8.41 -23.67
C VAL A 271 -6.91 8.17 -22.75
N VAL A 272 -7.31 6.92 -22.58
CA VAL A 272 -8.33 6.49 -21.60
C VAL A 272 -7.63 5.87 -20.41
N ARG A 273 -7.87 6.40 -19.19
CA ARG A 273 -7.31 5.88 -17.94
C ARG A 273 -8.42 5.32 -17.09
N PHE A 274 -8.21 4.11 -16.58
CA PHE A 274 -9.21 3.44 -15.77
C PHE A 274 -8.57 2.54 -14.72
N ASN A 275 -9.29 2.34 -13.61
CA ASN A 275 -8.95 1.42 -12.54
C ASN A 275 -9.96 0.29 -12.51
N VAL A 276 -9.49 -0.92 -12.20
CA VAL A 276 -10.33 -2.08 -11.93
C VAL A 276 -10.15 -2.55 -10.51
N ARG A 277 -11.24 -3.02 -9.88
CA ARG A 277 -11.22 -3.69 -8.57
C ARG A 277 -11.88 -5.05 -8.69
N VAL A 278 -11.27 -6.06 -8.10
CA VAL A 278 -11.71 -7.46 -8.21
C VAL A 278 -11.71 -8.16 -6.86
N PRO A 279 -12.70 -9.04 -6.57
CA PRO A 279 -12.78 -9.74 -5.31
C PRO A 279 -11.78 -10.91 -5.20
N ASP A 280 -11.48 -11.58 -6.29
CA ASP A 280 -10.69 -12.80 -6.33
C ASP A 280 -9.91 -12.96 -7.65
N LYS A 281 -9.13 -14.04 -7.75
CA LYS A 281 -8.31 -14.34 -8.93
C LYS A 281 -9.14 -14.62 -10.19
N ALA A 282 -10.26 -15.33 -10.08
CA ALA A 282 -11.09 -15.65 -11.24
C ALA A 282 -11.67 -14.36 -11.86
N ALA A 283 -12.10 -13.43 -11.01
CA ALA A 283 -12.55 -12.11 -11.43
C ALA A 283 -11.40 -11.28 -12.05
N ALA A 284 -10.16 -11.41 -11.53
CA ALA A 284 -8.99 -10.74 -12.10
C ALA A 284 -8.68 -11.28 -13.50
N ASP A 285 -8.68 -12.59 -13.69
CA ASP A 285 -8.43 -13.23 -14.97
C ASP A 285 -9.52 -12.86 -16.00
N TRP A 286 -10.78 -12.82 -15.58
CA TRP A 286 -11.90 -12.41 -16.44
C TRP A 286 -11.80 -10.97 -16.91
N ILE A 287 -11.54 -10.03 -16.00
CA ILE A 287 -11.49 -8.61 -16.36
C ILE A 287 -10.24 -8.27 -17.19
N ASP A 288 -9.09 -8.89 -16.92
CA ASP A 288 -7.89 -8.69 -17.72
C ASP A 288 -8.11 -9.19 -19.15
N ALA A 289 -8.72 -10.36 -19.33
CA ALA A 289 -9.09 -10.87 -20.65
C ALA A 289 -10.09 -9.93 -21.37
N SER A 290 -11.07 -9.41 -20.66
CA SER A 290 -12.07 -8.48 -21.23
C SER A 290 -11.44 -7.16 -21.67
N VAL A 291 -10.56 -6.58 -20.83
CA VAL A 291 -9.83 -5.34 -21.15
C VAL A 291 -8.92 -5.56 -22.38
N ARG A 292 -8.19 -6.68 -22.43
CA ARG A 292 -7.32 -7.01 -23.57
C ARG A 292 -8.13 -7.22 -24.85
N ALA A 293 -9.30 -7.83 -24.78
CA ALA A 293 -10.20 -8.00 -25.93
C ALA A 293 -10.67 -6.65 -26.48
N ILE A 294 -11.02 -5.70 -25.59
CA ILE A 294 -11.38 -4.32 -25.99
C ILE A 294 -10.15 -3.64 -26.64
N ALA A 295 -8.98 -3.75 -26.04
CA ALA A 295 -7.74 -3.16 -26.56
C ALA A 295 -7.28 -3.76 -27.90
N ALA A 296 -7.65 -5.02 -28.19
CA ALA A 296 -7.34 -5.67 -29.45
C ALA A 296 -8.31 -5.32 -30.59
N THR A 297 -9.43 -4.61 -30.29
CA THR A 297 -10.51 -4.37 -31.26
C THR A 297 -10.77 -2.87 -31.41
N PRO A 298 -10.06 -2.19 -32.34
CA PRO A 298 -10.34 -0.77 -32.61
C PRO A 298 -11.81 -0.56 -32.98
N PRO A 299 -12.49 0.51 -32.45
CA PRO A 299 -13.91 0.78 -32.72
C PRO A 299 -14.22 0.99 -34.20
N PHE A 300 -13.26 1.48 -34.96
CA PHE A 300 -13.34 1.64 -36.42
C PHE A 300 -11.95 1.62 -37.06
N GLU A 301 -11.92 1.39 -38.38
CA GLU A 301 -10.68 1.26 -39.17
C GLU A 301 -9.77 2.49 -39.07
N GLY A 302 -8.48 2.25 -39.00
CA GLY A 302 -7.42 3.26 -39.00
C GLY A 302 -7.11 3.88 -37.64
N LEU A 303 -7.68 3.34 -36.54
CA LEU A 303 -7.19 3.55 -35.20
C LEU A 303 -6.20 2.46 -34.80
N THR A 304 -5.22 2.82 -34.00
CA THR A 304 -4.37 1.89 -33.24
C THR A 304 -4.57 2.09 -31.75
N LEU A 305 -4.52 0.96 -31.02
CA LEU A 305 -4.72 0.92 -29.58
C LEU A 305 -3.46 0.32 -28.93
N ASP A 306 -2.95 0.99 -27.89
CA ASP A 306 -1.79 0.52 -27.14
C ASP A 306 -2.12 0.53 -25.64
N LEU A 307 -2.16 -0.67 -25.03
CA LEU A 307 -2.56 -0.88 -23.65
C LEU A 307 -1.34 -0.96 -22.73
N HIS A 308 -1.27 -0.09 -21.76
CA HIS A 308 -0.27 -0.04 -20.70
C HIS A 308 -0.87 -0.28 -19.34
N GLY A 309 -0.04 -0.73 -18.38
CA GLY A 309 -0.47 -1.01 -17.03
C GLY A 309 -0.96 -2.45 -16.84
N GLY A 310 -1.74 -2.66 -15.78
CA GLY A 310 -2.20 -3.99 -15.38
C GLY A 310 -2.52 -4.05 -13.90
N PHE A 311 -2.64 -5.27 -13.36
CA PHE A 311 -2.78 -5.47 -11.92
C PHE A 311 -1.47 -5.13 -11.21
N THR A 312 -1.55 -4.22 -10.24
CA THR A 312 -0.45 -3.87 -9.35
C THR A 312 -0.58 -4.58 -8.00
N ARG A 313 -1.81 -4.97 -7.64
CA ARG A 313 -2.13 -5.66 -6.40
C ARG A 313 -3.10 -6.82 -6.67
N ALA A 314 -2.66 -8.04 -6.38
CA ALA A 314 -3.53 -9.21 -6.43
C ALA A 314 -4.58 -9.16 -5.29
N PRO A 315 -5.72 -9.84 -5.41
CA PRO A 315 -6.65 -10.02 -4.29
C PRO A 315 -5.99 -10.71 -3.10
N LYS A 316 -6.36 -10.31 -1.88
CA LYS A 316 -5.95 -10.92 -0.63
C LYS A 316 -7.17 -11.51 0.08
N PRO A 317 -7.51 -12.79 -0.16
CA PRO A 317 -8.61 -13.47 0.52
C PRO A 317 -8.26 -13.81 1.97
N MET A 318 -9.28 -14.14 2.77
CA MET A 318 -9.12 -14.76 4.09
C MET A 318 -8.99 -16.28 3.93
N ASP A 319 -7.80 -16.74 3.52
CA ASP A 319 -7.48 -18.16 3.49
C ASP A 319 -7.20 -18.72 4.89
N ALA A 320 -6.86 -20.01 4.97
CA ALA A 320 -6.62 -20.69 6.24
C ALA A 320 -5.45 -20.08 7.04
N ALA A 321 -4.36 -19.69 6.36
CA ALA A 321 -3.21 -19.07 7.00
C ALA A 321 -3.54 -17.66 7.52
N GLN A 322 -4.25 -16.86 6.71
CA GLN A 322 -4.74 -15.53 7.11
C GLN A 322 -5.66 -15.63 8.32
N THR A 323 -6.64 -16.53 8.29
CA THR A 323 -7.59 -16.73 9.39
C THR A 323 -6.86 -17.12 10.68
N ALA A 324 -5.92 -18.07 10.60
CA ALA A 324 -5.15 -18.50 11.77
C ALA A 324 -4.30 -17.36 12.35
N LEU A 325 -3.66 -16.52 11.49
CA LEU A 325 -2.89 -15.38 11.94
C LEU A 325 -3.78 -14.31 12.59
N PHE A 326 -4.95 -14.00 12.01
CA PHE A 326 -5.87 -13.03 12.58
C PHE A 326 -6.42 -13.48 13.94
N GLU A 327 -6.75 -14.78 14.13
CA GLU A 327 -7.16 -15.30 15.42
C GLU A 327 -6.04 -15.22 16.46
N ALA A 328 -4.78 -15.47 16.08
CA ALA A 328 -3.64 -15.31 16.97
C ALA A 328 -3.44 -13.83 17.39
N VAL A 329 -3.61 -12.88 16.46
CA VAL A 329 -3.55 -11.43 16.76
C VAL A 329 -4.72 -11.00 17.67
N LYS A 330 -5.90 -11.53 17.44
CA LYS A 330 -7.09 -11.31 18.31
C LYS A 330 -6.85 -11.82 19.72
N GLU A 331 -6.26 -13.00 19.87
CA GLU A 331 -5.90 -13.56 21.18
C GLU A 331 -4.84 -12.67 21.88
N ALA A 332 -3.81 -12.21 21.16
CA ALA A 332 -2.81 -11.28 21.69
C ALA A 332 -3.45 -9.94 22.12
N GLY A 333 -4.35 -9.38 21.29
CA GLY A 333 -5.09 -8.17 21.64
C GLY A 333 -5.95 -8.33 22.89
N ALA A 334 -6.62 -9.48 23.06
CA ALA A 334 -7.42 -9.75 24.25
C ALA A 334 -6.60 -9.73 25.54
N LEU A 335 -5.34 -10.18 25.51
CA LEU A 335 -4.41 -10.09 26.66
C LEU A 335 -4.11 -8.64 27.07
N LEU A 336 -4.20 -7.71 26.12
CA LEU A 336 -3.97 -6.27 26.34
C LEU A 336 -5.28 -5.50 26.60
N GLY A 337 -6.43 -6.19 26.64
CA GLY A 337 -7.73 -5.53 26.73
C GLY A 337 -8.16 -4.83 25.43
N GLN A 338 -7.51 -5.15 24.31
CA GLN A 338 -7.81 -4.60 22.98
C GLN A 338 -8.70 -5.60 22.21
N PRO A 339 -9.99 -5.31 22.00
CA PRO A 339 -10.88 -6.17 21.23
C PRO A 339 -10.56 -6.06 19.74
N ILE A 340 -9.80 -7.01 19.21
CA ILE A 340 -9.46 -7.04 17.79
C ILE A 340 -10.58 -7.71 17.00
N ALA A 341 -11.09 -7.01 16.00
CA ALA A 341 -12.02 -7.50 15.00
C ALA A 341 -11.51 -7.14 13.59
N TRP A 342 -12.06 -7.78 12.57
CA TRP A 342 -11.73 -7.45 11.18
C TRP A 342 -12.95 -7.54 10.27
N LYS A 343 -12.89 -6.81 9.16
CA LYS A 343 -13.90 -6.84 8.10
C LYS A 343 -13.25 -6.74 6.71
N PRO A 344 -13.93 -7.19 5.64
CA PRO A 344 -13.44 -7.00 4.28
C PRO A 344 -13.25 -5.51 3.95
N SER A 345 -12.21 -5.20 3.15
CA SER A 345 -11.91 -3.86 2.67
C SER A 345 -11.88 -3.83 1.13
N GLY A 346 -12.43 -2.75 0.55
CA GLY A 346 -12.29 -2.45 -0.88
C GLY A 346 -10.96 -1.81 -1.23
N GLY A 347 -10.25 -1.24 -0.24
CA GLY A 347 -8.92 -0.68 -0.38
C GLY A 347 -7.84 -1.77 -0.50
N VAL A 348 -6.72 -1.40 -1.09
CA VAL A 348 -5.56 -2.26 -1.31
C VAL A 348 -4.33 -1.63 -0.65
N CYS A 349 -3.32 -2.43 -0.33
CA CYS A 349 -2.05 -1.95 0.23
C CYS A 349 -0.91 -2.94 -0.09
N GLU A 350 0.28 -2.71 0.42
CA GLU A 350 1.43 -3.60 0.28
C GLU A 350 1.19 -5.01 0.82
N GLY A 351 0.28 -5.17 1.78
CA GLY A 351 -0.16 -6.48 2.26
C GLY A 351 -0.70 -7.39 1.16
N ASN A 352 -1.27 -6.83 0.08
CA ASN A 352 -1.67 -7.59 -1.11
C ASN A 352 -0.45 -8.19 -1.83
N ASN A 353 0.64 -7.40 -1.97
CA ASN A 353 1.87 -7.86 -2.63
C ASN A 353 2.56 -8.95 -1.82
N LEU A 354 2.65 -8.77 -0.49
CA LEU A 354 3.20 -9.78 0.42
C LEU A 354 2.41 -11.08 0.37
N HIS A 355 1.06 -11.00 0.41
CA HIS A 355 0.20 -12.17 0.31
C HIS A 355 0.34 -12.90 -1.04
N ALA A 356 0.41 -12.16 -2.15
CA ALA A 356 0.64 -12.72 -3.47
C ALA A 356 1.99 -13.45 -3.58
N ALA A 357 3.00 -13.00 -2.82
CA ALA A 357 4.31 -13.65 -2.72
C ALA A 357 4.34 -14.83 -1.71
N GLY A 358 3.19 -15.23 -1.18
CA GLY A 358 3.07 -16.38 -0.29
C GLY A 358 3.31 -16.09 1.19
N LEU A 359 3.16 -14.83 1.63
CA LEU A 359 3.33 -14.41 3.03
C LEU A 359 1.98 -14.17 3.70
N PRO A 360 1.59 -14.95 4.74
CA PRO A 360 0.46 -14.59 5.58
C PRO A 360 0.78 -13.28 6.32
N ASN A 361 -0.14 -12.31 6.30
CA ASN A 361 0.16 -10.99 6.87
C ASN A 361 -1.07 -10.27 7.43
N ILE A 362 -0.84 -9.45 8.47
CA ILE A 362 -1.78 -8.45 8.96
C ILE A 362 -1.36 -7.09 8.39
N ASP A 363 -2.29 -6.32 7.87
CA ASP A 363 -1.96 -5.10 7.14
C ASP A 363 -2.59 -3.80 7.66
N THR A 364 -3.08 -3.76 8.87
CA THR A 364 -3.65 -2.56 9.51
C THR A 364 -3.26 -2.47 10.98
N LEU A 365 -1.96 -2.70 11.26
CA LEU A 365 -1.40 -2.63 12.62
C LEU A 365 -0.99 -1.22 13.05
N GLY A 366 -1.14 -0.23 12.17
CA GLY A 366 -0.88 1.17 12.47
C GLY A 366 -1.90 1.80 13.42
N VAL A 367 -1.82 3.10 13.59
CA VAL A 367 -2.65 3.87 14.51
C VAL A 367 -4.14 3.78 14.16
N ARG A 368 -5.00 3.99 15.15
CA ARG A 368 -6.44 4.19 14.91
C ARG A 368 -6.66 5.62 14.41
N GLY A 369 -7.28 5.74 13.25
CA GLY A 369 -7.51 7.00 12.61
C GLY A 369 -8.57 6.92 11.53
N GLY A 370 -8.62 7.93 10.69
CA GLY A 370 -9.59 7.98 9.59
C GLY A 370 -9.44 9.22 8.73
N ASP A 371 -10.42 9.39 7.83
CA ASP A 371 -10.50 10.49 6.87
C ASP A 371 -9.23 10.65 6.03
N ILE A 372 -8.49 9.53 5.85
CA ILE A 372 -7.27 9.47 5.04
C ILE A 372 -7.56 9.99 3.62
N HIS A 373 -6.53 10.50 2.94
CA HIS A 373 -6.63 11.12 1.60
C HIS A 373 -7.48 12.43 1.57
N SER A 374 -7.67 13.05 2.75
CA SER A 374 -8.35 14.34 2.87
C SER A 374 -7.63 15.26 3.88
N ASP A 375 -7.96 16.55 3.90
CA ASP A 375 -7.45 17.49 4.91
C ASP A 375 -8.06 17.29 6.31
N GLN A 376 -8.93 16.28 6.46
CA GLN A 376 -9.50 15.83 7.73
C GLN A 376 -8.79 14.61 8.30
N GLU A 377 -7.74 14.09 7.65
CA GLU A 377 -6.97 12.94 8.13
C GLU A 377 -6.58 13.11 9.61
N PHE A 378 -6.84 12.07 10.40
CA PHE A 378 -6.57 12.12 11.83
C PHE A 378 -6.08 10.80 12.42
N ALA A 379 -5.36 10.88 13.53
CA ALA A 379 -4.96 9.74 14.37
C ALA A 379 -5.27 10.00 15.83
N TRP A 380 -5.73 8.96 16.56
CA TRP A 380 -5.95 9.01 18.00
C TRP A 380 -4.61 8.84 18.75
N PRO A 381 -4.17 9.80 19.61
CA PRO A 381 -2.89 9.73 20.30
C PRO A 381 -2.71 8.48 21.17
N ASP A 382 -3.79 7.99 21.79
CA ASP A 382 -3.70 6.81 22.65
C ASP A 382 -3.44 5.53 21.88
N SER A 383 -3.82 5.49 20.58
CA SER A 383 -3.59 4.33 19.72
C SER A 383 -2.13 4.06 19.39
N PHE A 384 -1.24 5.02 19.53
CA PHE A 384 0.19 4.84 19.27
C PHE A 384 0.81 3.81 20.21
N VAL A 385 0.61 3.97 21.50
CA VAL A 385 1.08 3.00 22.52
C VAL A 385 0.32 1.70 22.40
N GLU A 386 -1.02 1.76 22.25
CA GLU A 386 -1.89 0.60 22.07
C GLU A 386 -1.38 -0.32 20.95
N ARG A 387 -1.13 0.23 19.77
CA ARG A 387 -0.70 -0.53 18.59
C ARG A 387 0.74 -0.98 18.65
N ALA A 388 1.63 -0.19 19.22
CA ALA A 388 3.01 -0.58 19.44
C ALA A 388 3.11 -1.73 20.45
N GLN A 389 2.33 -1.73 21.51
CA GLN A 389 2.24 -2.84 22.46
C GLN A 389 1.67 -4.11 21.83
N LEU A 390 0.62 -4.00 20.99
CA LEU A 390 0.07 -5.15 20.26
C LEU A 390 1.14 -5.76 19.35
N SER A 391 1.83 -4.95 18.56
CA SER A 391 2.87 -5.40 17.65
C SER A 391 4.05 -6.03 18.38
N ALA A 392 4.51 -5.39 19.47
CA ALA A 392 5.59 -5.92 20.29
C ALA A 392 5.21 -7.28 20.93
N LEU A 393 3.99 -7.41 21.43
CA LEU A 393 3.50 -8.68 21.98
C LEU A 393 3.42 -9.76 20.91
N ILE A 394 2.93 -9.46 19.70
CA ILE A 394 2.93 -10.42 18.57
C ILE A 394 4.35 -10.93 18.31
N LEU A 395 5.35 -10.04 18.25
CA LEU A 395 6.75 -10.43 18.06
C LEU A 395 7.27 -11.32 19.22
N CYS A 396 6.94 -11.00 20.49
CA CYS A 396 7.26 -11.85 21.63
C CYS A 396 6.60 -13.23 21.51
N LYS A 397 5.35 -13.31 21.06
CA LYS A 397 4.63 -14.58 20.88
C LYS A 397 5.14 -15.42 19.73
N ILE A 398 5.67 -14.79 18.68
CA ILE A 398 6.42 -15.47 17.62
C ILE A 398 7.75 -16.00 18.19
N ALA A 399 8.47 -15.21 18.98
CA ALA A 399 9.75 -15.60 19.57
C ALA A 399 9.61 -16.78 20.56
N SER A 400 8.54 -16.83 21.32
CA SER A 400 8.24 -17.94 22.24
C SER A 400 7.64 -19.18 21.55
N GLY A 401 7.28 -19.08 20.26
CA GLY A 401 6.63 -20.15 19.50
C GLY A 401 5.11 -20.31 19.81
N GLU A 402 4.53 -19.44 20.64
CA GLU A 402 3.06 -19.43 20.86
C GLU A 402 2.30 -19.02 19.58
N ILE A 403 2.91 -18.21 18.71
CA ILE A 403 2.50 -18.00 17.32
C ILE A 403 3.51 -18.76 16.44
N ASP A 404 3.08 -19.88 15.89
CA ASP A 404 3.92 -20.74 15.03
C ASP A 404 3.99 -20.16 13.61
N ALA A 405 4.93 -19.25 13.39
CA ALA A 405 5.12 -18.56 12.13
C ALA A 405 5.50 -19.53 10.98
N ALA A 406 6.24 -20.61 11.27
CA ALA A 406 6.61 -21.62 10.27
C ALA A 406 5.37 -22.39 9.78
N LYS A 407 4.48 -22.77 10.70
CA LYS A 407 3.21 -23.41 10.37
C LYS A 407 2.30 -22.50 9.55
N LEU A 408 2.22 -21.21 9.90
CA LEU A 408 1.44 -20.22 9.15
C LEU A 408 1.95 -20.11 7.70
N LYS A 409 3.26 -20.06 7.50
CA LYS A 409 3.88 -20.07 6.17
C LYS A 409 3.53 -21.35 5.40
N SER A 410 3.63 -22.52 6.04
CA SER A 410 3.29 -23.81 5.39
C SER A 410 1.83 -23.85 4.95
N LEU A 411 0.89 -23.45 5.82
CA LEU A 411 -0.54 -23.36 5.47
C LEU A 411 -0.80 -22.44 4.28
N ARG A 412 -0.05 -21.34 4.16
CA ARG A 412 -0.18 -20.43 3.02
C ARG A 412 0.34 -21.06 1.72
N MET A 413 1.45 -21.78 1.79
CA MET A 413 2.04 -22.44 0.62
C MET A 413 1.16 -23.56 0.05
N GLU A 414 0.32 -24.20 0.86
CA GLU A 414 -0.64 -25.20 0.41
C GLU A 414 -1.81 -24.60 -0.41
N THR A 415 -2.01 -23.28 -0.35
CA THR A 415 -3.11 -22.56 -1.03
C THR A 415 -2.66 -21.72 -2.23
N LEU A 416 -1.35 -21.68 -2.54
CA LEU A 416 -0.80 -21.04 -3.73
C LEU A 416 -0.89 -21.97 -4.95
#